data_22e70ea146eb39285fe7ceee5b7602e8
#
_entry.id   22e70ea146eb39285fe7ceee5b7602e8
#
_cell.length_a   1.000
_cell.length_b   1.000
_cell.length_c   1.000
_cell.angle_alpha   90.00
_cell.angle_beta   90.00
_cell.angle_gamma   90.00
#
_symmetry.space_group_name_H-M   'P 1'
#
loop_
_entity.id
_entity.type
_entity.pdbx_description
1 polymer ?
#
loop_
_entity_poly.entity_id
_entity_poly.type
_entity_poly.pdbx_seq_one_letter_code
_entity_poly.pdbx_strand_id
1 'polypeptide(L)'
;MSQEVIDAFITEVISESSFEDMDRIYLTNRVLARVGDGVLEVETELDDLIDLKDQLVEEAVRLETIEDSQTAREILGAELMNFITPAPSQLNRDFWTTYASNPEQAVADFYQLSQKNDYIKVKAIAKNIAFKAPTEYGDLEITINLSKPEKDPKEIAAAKKAKNSNYPACQLCMENEDYQGRLDHPARANHRIVRFDLAGQEWGFQYSPYAYFNEHCIFLHSQQLPRSEERRVGKECRS
;
A
#
# COMPACT_ATOMS: atom_id res chain seq x y z
N MET A 1 21.50 -19.85 8.34
CA MET A 1 20.45 -19.10 9.08
C MET A 1 20.11 -17.77 8.43
N SER A 2 21.04 -16.95 8.00
CA SER A 2 20.75 -15.68 7.29
C SER A 2 20.02 -15.85 5.95
N GLN A 3 20.21 -16.98 5.30
CA GLN A 3 19.55 -17.37 4.06
C GLN A 3 18.08 -17.74 4.29
N GLU A 4 17.71 -18.20 5.48
CA GLU A 4 16.39 -18.79 5.76
C GLU A 4 15.23 -17.80 5.63
N VAL A 5 15.37 -16.54 6.08
CA VAL A 5 14.31 -15.51 5.94
C VAL A 5 14.13 -15.10 4.49
N ILE A 6 15.24 -14.92 3.77
CA ILE A 6 15.19 -14.57 2.34
C ILE A 6 14.57 -15.73 1.56
N ASP A 7 14.98 -16.97 1.84
CA ASP A 7 14.45 -18.16 1.17
C ASP A 7 12.96 -18.37 1.50
N ALA A 8 12.54 -18.15 2.74
CA ALA A 8 11.14 -18.17 3.15
C ALA A 8 10.34 -17.08 2.43
N PHE A 9 10.81 -15.82 2.46
CA PHE A 9 10.17 -14.71 1.76
C PHE A 9 10.02 -15.01 0.26
N ILE A 10 11.07 -15.51 -0.39
CA ILE A 10 11.02 -15.84 -1.83
C ILE A 10 10.08 -17.01 -2.10
N THR A 11 10.00 -17.99 -1.20
CA THR A 11 9.06 -19.09 -1.33
C THR A 11 7.63 -18.60 -1.32
N GLU A 12 7.29 -17.70 -0.39
CA GLU A 12 5.97 -17.04 -0.34
C GLU A 12 5.73 -16.16 -1.57
N VAL A 13 6.75 -15.41 -2.02
CA VAL A 13 6.64 -14.59 -3.24
C VAL A 13 6.30 -15.46 -4.46
N ILE A 14 6.96 -16.60 -4.63
CA ILE A 14 6.68 -17.54 -5.73
C ILE A 14 5.26 -18.10 -5.61
N SER A 15 4.81 -18.46 -4.40
CA SER A 15 3.48 -19.03 -4.20
C SER A 15 2.34 -18.03 -4.47
N GLU A 16 2.59 -16.74 -4.27
CA GLU A 16 1.58 -15.68 -4.36
C GLU A 16 1.68 -14.80 -5.64
N SER A 17 2.56 -15.18 -6.57
CA SER A 17 2.81 -14.40 -7.79
C SER A 17 2.87 -15.27 -9.05
N SER A 18 3.23 -14.66 -10.17
CA SER A 18 3.50 -15.34 -11.43
C SER A 18 4.95 -15.81 -11.58
N PHE A 19 5.79 -15.64 -10.57
CA PHE A 19 7.16 -16.16 -10.57
C PHE A 19 7.15 -17.69 -10.38
N GLU A 20 8.16 -18.32 -10.95
CA GLU A 20 8.37 -19.77 -10.86
C GLU A 20 9.65 -20.10 -10.08
N ASP A 21 9.82 -21.35 -9.73
CA ASP A 21 10.98 -21.79 -8.94
C ASP A 21 12.33 -21.51 -9.62
N MET A 22 12.35 -21.45 -10.96
CA MET A 22 13.52 -21.03 -11.73
C MET A 22 13.92 -19.56 -11.50
N ASP A 23 13.00 -18.72 -11.01
CA ASP A 23 13.25 -17.31 -10.72
C ASP A 23 13.87 -17.07 -9.33
N ARG A 24 14.06 -18.12 -8.52
CA ARG A 24 14.54 -18.02 -7.14
C ARG A 24 15.84 -17.24 -7.01
N ILE A 25 16.85 -17.55 -7.83
CA ILE A 25 18.13 -16.83 -7.79
C ILE A 25 17.97 -15.36 -8.19
N TYR A 26 17.17 -15.10 -9.21
CA TYR A 26 16.86 -13.73 -9.64
C TYR A 26 16.20 -12.92 -8.53
N LEU A 27 15.20 -13.50 -7.84
CA LEU A 27 14.51 -12.87 -6.72
C LEU A 27 15.45 -12.66 -5.53
N THR A 28 16.27 -13.66 -5.17
CA THR A 28 17.29 -13.55 -4.12
C THR A 28 18.20 -12.35 -4.36
N ASN A 29 18.76 -12.24 -5.55
CA ASN A 29 19.65 -11.13 -5.88
C ASN A 29 18.95 -9.76 -5.80
N ARG A 30 17.67 -9.70 -6.15
CA ARG A 30 16.89 -8.47 -6.05
C ARG A 30 16.57 -8.08 -4.61
N VAL A 31 16.28 -9.03 -3.74
CA VAL A 31 16.08 -8.79 -2.32
C VAL A 31 17.38 -8.34 -1.68
N LEU A 32 18.47 -9.07 -1.90
CA LEU A 32 19.80 -8.70 -1.38
C LEU A 32 20.26 -7.31 -1.80
N ALA A 33 19.99 -6.92 -3.04
CA ALA A 33 20.33 -5.57 -3.53
C ALA A 33 19.60 -4.45 -2.79
N ARG A 34 18.51 -4.74 -2.09
CA ARG A 34 17.70 -3.78 -1.33
C ARG A 34 17.93 -3.84 0.17
N VAL A 35 18.02 -5.06 0.68
CA VAL A 35 18.15 -5.32 2.13
C VAL A 35 19.62 -5.26 2.56
N GLY A 36 20.53 -5.62 1.67
CA GLY A 36 21.96 -5.83 1.96
C GLY A 36 22.28 -7.33 2.03
N ASP A 37 23.58 -7.65 1.99
CA ASP A 37 24.11 -9.01 1.98
C ASP A 37 24.69 -9.46 3.33
N GLY A 38 24.25 -8.83 4.42
CA GLY A 38 24.65 -9.18 5.77
C GLY A 38 24.10 -10.52 6.28
N VAL A 39 24.53 -10.91 7.47
CA VAL A 39 24.03 -12.08 8.16
C VAL A 39 22.72 -11.72 8.85
N LEU A 40 21.63 -12.35 8.44
CA LEU A 40 20.33 -12.20 9.08
C LEU A 40 20.25 -13.13 10.31
N GLU A 41 20.00 -12.56 11.48
CA GLU A 41 19.71 -13.32 12.70
C GLU A 41 18.20 -13.45 12.84
N VAL A 42 17.69 -14.69 12.78
CA VAL A 42 16.25 -14.96 12.94
C VAL A 42 16.01 -15.53 14.33
N GLU A 43 15.20 -14.85 15.12
CA GLU A 43 14.86 -15.30 16.49
C GLU A 43 13.49 -16.03 16.59
N THR A 44 12.63 -15.98 15.57
CA THR A 44 11.26 -16.53 15.65
C THR A 44 10.80 -17.21 14.37
N GLU A 45 9.90 -18.19 14.53
CA GLU A 45 9.09 -18.72 13.43
C GLU A 45 8.21 -17.60 12.88
N LEU A 46 8.29 -17.35 11.58
CA LEU A 46 7.52 -16.32 10.88
C LEU A 46 6.45 -17.00 10.04
N ASP A 47 5.20 -16.63 10.29
CA ASP A 47 4.05 -17.36 9.79
C ASP A 47 3.49 -16.80 8.48
N ASP A 48 3.82 -15.54 8.11
CA ASP A 48 3.26 -14.93 6.92
C ASP A 48 4.24 -13.99 6.17
N LEU A 49 3.91 -13.70 4.91
CA LEU A 49 4.72 -12.86 4.03
C LEU A 49 4.93 -11.43 4.57
N ILE A 50 3.96 -10.89 5.31
CA ILE A 50 4.07 -9.55 5.89
C ILE A 50 5.09 -9.54 7.03
N ASP A 51 5.12 -10.58 7.88
CA ASP A 51 6.13 -10.72 8.94
C ASP A 51 7.53 -10.90 8.37
N LEU A 52 7.68 -11.72 7.33
CA LEU A 52 8.93 -11.88 6.61
C LEU A 52 9.42 -10.56 6.01
N LYS A 53 8.53 -9.79 5.37
CA LYS A 53 8.82 -8.45 4.86
C LYS A 53 9.26 -7.51 5.99
N ASP A 54 8.53 -7.48 7.12
CA ASP A 54 8.85 -6.61 8.25
C ASP A 54 10.24 -6.93 8.81
N GLN A 55 10.59 -8.21 8.92
CA GLN A 55 11.92 -8.63 9.36
C GLN A 55 13.02 -8.23 8.37
N LEU A 56 12.78 -8.35 7.06
CA LEU A 56 13.74 -7.89 6.04
C LEU A 56 13.96 -6.37 6.12
N VAL A 57 12.91 -5.60 6.43
CA VAL A 57 13.03 -4.15 6.63
C VAL A 57 13.84 -3.81 7.88
N GLU A 58 13.59 -4.50 9.00
CA GLU A 58 14.40 -4.33 10.22
C GLU A 58 15.88 -4.66 9.98
N GLU A 59 16.12 -5.70 9.20
CA GLU A 59 17.47 -6.11 8.87
C GLU A 59 18.20 -5.09 7.99
N ALA A 60 17.51 -4.49 7.03
CA ALA A 60 18.05 -3.42 6.21
C ALA A 60 18.45 -2.17 7.05
N VAL A 61 17.68 -1.87 8.10
CA VAL A 61 18.04 -0.82 9.08
C VAL A 61 19.27 -1.24 9.88
N ARG A 62 19.30 -2.48 10.38
CA ARG A 62 20.47 -3.00 11.14
C ARG A 62 21.76 -2.99 10.31
N LEU A 63 21.67 -3.28 9.02
CA LEU A 63 22.77 -3.25 8.07
C LEU A 63 23.11 -1.83 7.57
N GLU A 64 22.39 -0.82 8.05
CA GLU A 64 22.52 0.58 7.59
C GLU A 64 22.33 0.74 6.06
N THR A 65 21.63 -0.20 5.41
CA THR A 65 21.29 -0.12 3.99
C THR A 65 20.22 0.93 3.74
N ILE A 66 19.33 1.13 4.71
CA ILE A 66 18.36 2.22 4.75
C ILE A 66 18.47 3.00 6.06
N GLU A 67 18.04 4.25 6.06
CA GLU A 67 17.94 5.07 7.27
C GLU A 67 16.88 4.49 8.23
N ASP A 68 17.14 4.60 9.54
CA ASP A 68 16.14 4.29 10.56
C ASP A 68 15.10 5.40 10.65
N SER A 69 14.20 5.42 9.66
CA SER A 69 13.10 6.36 9.55
C SER A 69 11.83 5.64 9.09
N GLN A 70 10.67 6.15 9.52
CA GLN A 70 9.37 5.63 9.09
C GLN A 70 9.25 5.60 7.56
N THR A 71 9.64 6.69 6.91
CA THR A 71 9.57 6.82 5.45
C THR A 71 10.45 5.79 4.73
N ALA A 72 11.69 5.57 5.18
CA ALA A 72 12.59 4.59 4.55
C ALA A 72 12.06 3.16 4.71
N ARG A 73 11.53 2.82 5.90
CA ARG A 73 10.89 1.53 6.18
C ARG A 73 9.66 1.29 5.30
N GLU A 74 8.80 2.29 5.13
CA GLU A 74 7.62 2.20 4.26
C GLU A 74 8.01 2.03 2.78
N ILE A 75 9.04 2.73 2.31
CA ILE A 75 9.54 2.61 0.94
C ILE A 75 10.05 1.19 0.68
N LEU A 76 10.97 0.68 1.50
CA LEU A 76 11.50 -0.67 1.33
C LEU A 76 10.40 -1.73 1.46
N GLY A 77 9.52 -1.60 2.45
CA GLY A 77 8.41 -2.53 2.64
C GLY A 77 7.48 -2.59 1.42
N ALA A 78 7.13 -1.44 0.84
CA ALA A 78 6.31 -1.39 -0.37
C ALA A 78 7.04 -1.99 -1.60
N GLU A 79 8.35 -1.78 -1.73
CA GLU A 79 9.16 -2.37 -2.79
C GLU A 79 9.26 -3.91 -2.69
N LEU A 80 9.41 -4.45 -1.48
CA LEU A 80 9.42 -5.89 -1.26
C LEU A 80 8.06 -6.51 -1.59
N MET A 81 6.96 -5.91 -1.17
CA MET A 81 5.62 -6.39 -1.47
C MET A 81 5.22 -6.19 -2.93
N ASN A 82 5.93 -5.36 -3.68
CA ASN A 82 5.72 -5.22 -5.12
C ASN A 82 6.07 -6.50 -5.90
N PHE A 83 6.88 -7.41 -5.34
CA PHE A 83 7.18 -8.70 -5.98
C PHE A 83 5.94 -9.57 -6.21
N ILE A 84 4.94 -9.52 -5.30
CA ILE A 84 3.68 -10.26 -5.46
C ILE A 84 2.59 -9.42 -6.14
N THR A 85 2.87 -8.19 -6.50
CA THR A 85 1.89 -7.26 -7.04
C THR A 85 1.95 -7.27 -8.57
N PRO A 86 0.90 -7.72 -9.28
CA PRO A 86 0.91 -7.82 -10.74
C PRO A 86 1.09 -6.45 -11.39
N ALA A 87 1.59 -6.43 -12.62
CA ALA A 87 1.62 -5.20 -13.42
C ALA A 87 0.18 -4.65 -13.60
N PRO A 88 -0.01 -3.31 -13.69
CA PRO A 88 -1.34 -2.71 -13.85
C PRO A 88 -2.16 -3.29 -14.99
N SER A 89 -1.51 -3.58 -16.13
CA SER A 89 -2.18 -4.18 -17.29
C SER A 89 -2.63 -5.62 -17.03
N GLN A 90 -1.88 -6.39 -16.24
CA GLN A 90 -2.25 -7.76 -15.88
C GLN A 90 -3.44 -7.74 -14.91
N LEU A 91 -3.34 -6.95 -13.82
CA LEU A 91 -4.45 -6.78 -12.89
C LEU A 91 -5.76 -6.42 -13.61
N ASN A 92 -5.71 -5.42 -14.49
CA ASN A 92 -6.91 -4.95 -15.17
C ASN A 92 -7.50 -6.01 -16.11
N ARG A 93 -6.66 -6.78 -16.83
CA ARG A 93 -7.15 -7.91 -17.65
C ARG A 93 -7.84 -8.96 -16.78
N ASP A 94 -7.21 -9.37 -15.69
CA ASP A 94 -7.71 -10.43 -14.83
C ASP A 94 -9.02 -9.99 -14.14
N PHE A 95 -9.02 -8.76 -13.59
CA PHE A 95 -10.20 -8.17 -12.97
C PHE A 95 -11.40 -8.17 -13.93
N TRP A 96 -11.25 -7.62 -15.15
CA TRP A 96 -12.35 -7.50 -16.09
C TRP A 96 -12.76 -8.85 -16.70
N THR A 97 -11.84 -9.79 -16.81
CA THR A 97 -12.15 -11.17 -17.23
C THR A 97 -13.03 -11.85 -16.18
N THR A 98 -12.67 -11.77 -14.90
CA THR A 98 -13.48 -12.31 -13.81
C THR A 98 -14.78 -11.55 -13.66
N TYR A 99 -14.76 -10.23 -13.74
CA TYR A 99 -15.95 -9.37 -13.61
C TYR A 99 -17.04 -9.70 -14.64
N ALA A 100 -16.66 -10.06 -15.87
CA ALA A 100 -17.62 -10.41 -16.90
C ALA A 100 -18.51 -11.62 -16.54
N SER A 101 -18.03 -12.52 -15.70
CA SER A 101 -18.76 -13.71 -15.25
C SER A 101 -19.21 -13.64 -13.80
N ASN A 102 -18.42 -13.02 -12.94
CA ASN A 102 -18.67 -12.90 -11.51
C ASN A 102 -18.12 -11.59 -10.94
N PRO A 103 -18.91 -10.51 -10.93
CA PRO A 103 -18.48 -9.21 -10.40
C PRO A 103 -18.05 -9.23 -8.92
N GLU A 104 -18.75 -10.01 -8.09
CA GLU A 104 -18.44 -10.12 -6.66
C GLU A 104 -17.05 -10.75 -6.46
N GLN A 105 -16.73 -11.79 -7.22
CA GLN A 105 -15.43 -12.44 -7.16
C GLN A 105 -14.30 -11.50 -7.61
N ALA A 106 -14.49 -10.74 -8.69
CA ALA A 106 -13.50 -9.79 -9.16
C ALA A 106 -13.14 -8.73 -8.10
N VAL A 107 -14.16 -8.21 -7.42
CA VAL A 107 -13.96 -7.25 -6.32
C VAL A 107 -13.28 -7.91 -5.12
N ALA A 108 -13.70 -9.13 -4.76
CA ALA A 108 -13.10 -9.87 -3.66
C ALA A 108 -11.64 -10.22 -3.93
N ASP A 109 -11.29 -10.65 -5.14
CA ASP A 109 -9.90 -10.96 -5.55
C ASP A 109 -9.02 -9.71 -5.47
N PHE A 110 -9.50 -8.57 -5.93
CA PHE A 110 -8.75 -7.32 -5.85
C PHE A 110 -8.60 -6.82 -4.40
N TYR A 111 -9.62 -7.01 -3.55
CA TYR A 111 -9.52 -6.73 -2.12
C TYR A 111 -8.49 -7.62 -1.45
N GLN A 112 -8.54 -8.92 -1.71
CA GLN A 112 -7.59 -9.89 -1.17
C GLN A 112 -6.15 -9.61 -1.62
N LEU A 113 -5.93 -9.30 -2.90
CA LEU A 113 -4.62 -8.87 -3.39
C LEU A 113 -4.10 -7.66 -2.61
N SER A 114 -4.97 -6.64 -2.42
CA SER A 114 -4.61 -5.41 -1.72
C SER A 114 -4.29 -5.62 -0.23
N GLN A 115 -4.83 -6.71 0.37
CA GLN A 115 -4.48 -7.13 1.73
C GLN A 115 -3.17 -7.93 1.75
N LYS A 116 -3.04 -8.91 0.87
CA LYS A 116 -1.86 -9.80 0.78
C LYS A 116 -0.58 -9.03 0.47
N ASN A 117 -0.65 -8.06 -0.43
CA ASN A 117 0.52 -7.23 -0.78
C ASN A 117 0.77 -6.07 0.20
N ASP A 118 0.15 -6.11 1.38
CA ASP A 118 0.30 -5.10 2.44
C ASP A 118 0.04 -3.65 1.97
N TYR A 119 -0.75 -3.46 0.90
CA TYR A 119 -1.23 -2.14 0.56
C TYR A 119 -2.30 -1.69 1.56
N ILE A 120 -3.29 -2.53 1.82
CA ILE A 120 -4.19 -2.36 2.97
C ILE A 120 -3.46 -2.84 4.22
N LYS A 121 -3.22 -1.94 5.15
CA LYS A 121 -2.44 -2.20 6.37
C LYS A 121 -3.25 -2.99 7.40
N VAL A 122 -3.56 -4.26 7.09
CA VAL A 122 -4.46 -5.13 7.88
C VAL A 122 -4.00 -5.23 9.34
N LYS A 123 -2.70 -5.47 9.59
CA LYS A 123 -2.15 -5.57 10.96
C LYS A 123 -2.26 -4.25 11.74
N ALA A 124 -2.13 -3.12 11.06
CA ALA A 124 -2.34 -1.82 11.69
C ALA A 124 -3.83 -1.53 11.92
N ILE A 125 -4.68 -1.86 10.95
CA ILE A 125 -6.14 -1.69 11.05
C ILE A 125 -6.73 -2.54 12.18
N ALA A 126 -6.21 -3.72 12.44
CA ALA A 126 -6.63 -4.58 13.56
C ALA A 126 -6.44 -3.92 14.94
N LYS A 127 -5.63 -2.86 15.04
CA LYS A 127 -5.45 -2.07 16.28
C LYS A 127 -6.52 -1.00 16.45
N ASN A 128 -7.37 -0.73 15.45
CA ASN A 128 -8.44 0.24 15.52
C ASN A 128 -9.47 -0.19 16.60
N ILE A 129 -10.02 0.78 17.32
CA ILE A 129 -11.03 0.55 18.34
C ILE A 129 -12.37 1.01 17.78
N ALA A 130 -13.33 0.08 17.66
CA ALA A 130 -14.68 0.39 17.22
C ALA A 130 -15.67 0.14 18.36
N PHE A 131 -16.61 1.08 18.56
CA PHE A 131 -17.68 0.97 19.55
C PHE A 131 -18.92 1.74 19.10
N LYS A 132 -20.07 1.42 19.73
CA LYS A 132 -21.33 2.13 19.51
C LYS A 132 -21.62 3.09 20.63
N ALA A 133 -22.04 4.30 20.31
CA ALA A 133 -22.50 5.29 21.26
C ALA A 133 -24.00 5.55 21.05
N PRO A 134 -24.87 5.28 22.03
CA PRO A 134 -26.29 5.55 21.91
C PRO A 134 -26.57 7.06 21.89
N THR A 135 -27.45 7.49 21.00
CA THR A 135 -27.93 8.87 20.90
C THR A 135 -29.45 8.92 20.74
N GLU A 136 -30.05 10.11 20.85
CA GLU A 136 -31.48 10.30 20.58
C GLU A 136 -31.91 9.98 19.14
N TYR A 137 -30.95 9.92 18.20
CA TYR A 137 -31.19 9.59 16.78
C TYR A 137 -30.82 8.15 16.43
N GLY A 138 -30.47 7.31 17.41
CA GLY A 138 -29.99 5.95 17.25
C GLY A 138 -28.52 5.78 17.63
N ASP A 139 -28.00 4.57 17.42
CA ASP A 139 -26.61 4.26 17.75
C ASP A 139 -25.65 4.84 16.68
N LEU A 140 -24.67 5.59 17.13
CA LEU A 140 -23.55 6.02 16.30
C LEU A 140 -22.42 5.00 16.37
N GLU A 141 -21.90 4.58 15.21
CA GLU A 141 -20.69 3.78 15.12
C GLU A 141 -19.47 4.70 15.13
N ILE A 142 -18.60 4.50 16.13
CA ILE A 142 -17.41 5.32 16.34
C ILE A 142 -16.18 4.41 16.16
N THR A 143 -15.24 4.87 15.35
CA THR A 143 -13.95 4.20 15.18
C THR A 143 -12.82 5.14 15.56
N ILE A 144 -11.98 4.72 16.50
CA ILE A 144 -10.69 5.37 16.77
C ILE A 144 -9.68 4.73 15.84
N ASN A 145 -9.26 5.48 14.82
CA ASN A 145 -8.32 4.99 13.82
C ASN A 145 -6.88 5.10 14.34
N LEU A 146 -6.35 3.98 14.85
CA LEU A 146 -4.97 3.85 15.31
C LEU A 146 -4.03 3.31 14.22
N SER A 147 -4.56 2.93 13.06
CA SER A 147 -3.78 2.33 11.97
C SER A 147 -2.90 3.34 11.23
N LYS A 148 -3.30 4.62 11.20
CA LYS A 148 -2.55 5.66 10.50
C LYS A 148 -1.37 6.11 11.36
N PRO A 149 -0.11 5.89 10.93
CA PRO A 149 1.04 6.26 11.72
C PRO A 149 1.11 7.79 11.89
N GLU A 150 1.50 8.22 13.10
CA GLU A 150 1.85 9.62 13.34
C GLU A 150 3.22 9.91 12.71
N LYS A 151 3.32 11.00 11.98
CA LYS A 151 4.60 11.40 11.38
C LYS A 151 5.56 11.90 12.45
N ASP A 152 6.82 11.45 12.41
CA ASP A 152 7.87 11.98 13.26
C ASP A 152 8.03 13.50 13.04
N PRO A 153 8.04 14.32 14.10
CA PRO A 153 8.28 15.76 14.00
C PRO A 153 9.58 16.12 13.25
N LYS A 154 10.61 15.27 13.33
CA LYS A 154 11.88 15.43 12.59
C LYS A 154 11.66 15.26 11.10
N GLU A 155 10.93 14.22 10.68
CA GLU A 155 10.58 13.99 9.27
C GLU A 155 9.71 15.12 8.72
N ILE A 156 8.73 15.63 9.50
CA ILE A 156 7.93 16.79 9.12
C ILE A 156 8.82 18.03 8.89
N ALA A 157 9.77 18.26 9.77
CA ALA A 157 10.69 19.41 9.65
C ALA A 157 11.64 19.24 8.44
N ALA A 158 12.10 18.03 8.17
CA ALA A 158 12.94 17.71 7.02
C ALA A 158 12.16 17.84 5.71
N ALA A 159 10.91 17.35 5.66
CA ALA A 159 10.02 17.46 4.50
C ALA A 159 9.76 18.92 4.10
N LYS A 160 9.62 19.83 5.08
CA LYS A 160 9.46 21.26 4.80
C LYS A 160 10.70 21.92 4.15
N LYS A 161 11.87 21.31 4.33
CA LYS A 161 13.15 21.79 3.76
C LYS A 161 13.51 21.04 2.47
N ALA A 162 12.81 19.95 2.16
CA ALA A 162 13.06 19.17 0.96
C ALA A 162 12.75 19.99 -0.30
N LYS A 163 13.45 19.68 -1.38
CA LYS A 163 13.21 20.30 -2.68
C LYS A 163 11.78 19.93 -3.13
N ASN A 164 10.98 20.93 -3.43
CA ASN A 164 9.62 20.73 -3.91
C ASN A 164 9.62 19.89 -5.20
N SER A 165 8.81 18.86 -5.24
CA SER A 165 8.56 18.01 -6.41
C SER A 165 7.08 18.14 -6.78
N ASN A 166 6.83 18.36 -8.05
CA ASN A 166 5.47 18.46 -8.58
C ASN A 166 4.90 17.09 -8.99
N TYR A 167 5.61 16.00 -8.75
CA TYR A 167 5.17 14.66 -9.10
C TYR A 167 5.40 13.67 -7.94
N PRO A 168 4.39 12.89 -7.54
CA PRO A 168 2.97 13.04 -7.91
C PRO A 168 2.39 14.37 -7.38
N ALA A 169 1.44 14.95 -8.09
CA ALA A 169 0.85 16.23 -7.70
C ALA A 169 -0.17 16.07 -6.56
N CYS A 170 -0.74 14.88 -6.40
CA CYS A 170 -1.69 14.57 -5.33
C CYS A 170 -1.49 13.14 -4.81
N GLN A 171 -1.92 12.88 -3.57
CA GLN A 171 -1.72 11.58 -2.91
C GLN A 171 -2.73 10.49 -3.31
N LEU A 172 -3.77 10.82 -4.07
CA LEU A 172 -4.87 9.93 -4.44
C LEU A 172 -5.03 9.73 -5.95
N CYS A 173 -4.23 10.40 -6.77
CA CYS A 173 -4.34 10.33 -8.22
C CYS A 173 -3.68 9.09 -8.80
N MET A 174 -4.03 8.73 -10.04
CA MET A 174 -3.51 7.53 -10.73
C MET A 174 -1.98 7.50 -10.85
N GLU A 175 -1.34 8.66 -10.85
CA GLU A 175 0.14 8.79 -10.88
C GLU A 175 0.85 8.23 -9.65
N ASN A 176 0.09 7.86 -8.60
CA ASN A 176 0.62 7.17 -7.43
C ASN A 176 0.78 5.65 -7.63
N GLU A 177 0.21 5.06 -8.67
CA GLU A 177 0.35 3.64 -8.94
C GLU A 177 1.83 3.30 -9.17
N ASP A 178 2.39 2.39 -8.35
CA ASP A 178 3.83 2.03 -8.34
C ASP A 178 4.79 3.19 -8.00
N TYR A 179 4.30 4.25 -7.35
CA TYR A 179 5.19 5.33 -6.94
C TYR A 179 6.07 4.92 -5.77
N GLN A 180 7.39 5.08 -5.89
CA GLN A 180 8.38 4.64 -4.91
C GLN A 180 8.21 5.30 -3.53
N GLY A 181 7.74 6.53 -3.50
CA GLY A 181 7.67 7.31 -2.27
C GLY A 181 8.86 8.26 -2.09
N ARG A 182 8.70 9.19 -1.18
CA ARG A 182 9.73 10.13 -0.70
C ARG A 182 9.29 10.71 0.64
N LEU A 183 10.16 11.48 1.28
CA LEU A 183 9.96 12.03 2.62
C LEU A 183 8.61 12.74 2.86
N ASP A 184 8.09 13.45 1.86
CA ASP A 184 6.81 14.17 1.92
C ASP A 184 5.65 13.49 1.18
N HIS A 185 5.91 12.33 0.58
CA HIS A 185 4.92 11.62 -0.22
C HIS A 185 4.99 10.10 0.02
N PRO A 186 3.86 9.43 0.37
CA PRO A 186 3.88 8.03 0.77
C PRO A 186 4.34 7.09 -0.35
N ALA A 187 4.98 6.00 0.05
CA ALA A 187 5.29 4.90 -0.85
C ALA A 187 4.03 4.19 -1.34
N ARG A 188 4.02 3.81 -2.62
CA ARG A 188 2.90 3.18 -3.33
C ARG A 188 3.38 2.10 -4.31
N ALA A 189 4.59 1.54 -4.14
CA ALA A 189 5.13 0.53 -5.06
C ALA A 189 4.22 -0.70 -5.18
N ASN A 190 3.55 -1.09 -4.09
CA ASN A 190 2.56 -2.17 -4.03
C ASN A 190 1.12 -1.73 -4.30
N HIS A 191 0.89 -0.49 -4.72
CA HIS A 191 -0.45 0.04 -5.02
C HIS A 191 -0.85 -0.25 -6.46
N ARG A 192 -2.12 -0.65 -6.67
CA ARG A 192 -2.72 -0.86 -7.99
C ARG A 192 -4.11 -0.26 -8.08
N ILE A 193 -4.51 0.03 -9.31
CA ILE A 193 -5.77 0.69 -9.64
C ILE A 193 -6.49 -0.10 -10.72
N VAL A 194 -7.73 -0.47 -10.47
CA VAL A 194 -8.63 -0.98 -11.51
C VAL A 194 -9.19 0.19 -12.29
N ARG A 195 -9.02 0.18 -13.60
CA ARG A 195 -9.45 1.26 -14.51
C ARG A 195 -10.72 0.88 -15.25
N PHE A 196 -11.62 1.84 -15.41
CA PHE A 196 -12.87 1.66 -16.12
C PHE A 196 -13.32 2.94 -16.81
N ASP A 197 -14.16 2.79 -17.85
CA ASP A 197 -14.83 3.93 -18.48
C ASP A 197 -16.19 4.16 -17.83
N LEU A 198 -16.48 5.42 -17.50
CA LEU A 198 -17.79 5.86 -17.07
C LEU A 198 -18.18 7.11 -17.87
N ALA A 199 -19.19 6.96 -18.73
CA ALA A 199 -19.71 8.00 -19.61
C ALA A 199 -18.62 8.64 -20.52
N GLY A 200 -17.71 7.83 -21.06
CA GLY A 200 -16.64 8.27 -21.96
C GLY A 200 -15.46 8.92 -21.25
N GLN A 201 -15.37 8.75 -19.95
CA GLN A 201 -14.26 9.24 -19.13
C GLN A 201 -13.60 8.10 -18.36
N GLU A 202 -12.27 8.11 -18.28
CA GLU A 202 -11.52 7.12 -17.54
C GLU A 202 -11.55 7.40 -16.04
N TRP A 203 -11.90 6.39 -15.27
CA TRP A 203 -11.94 6.38 -13.81
C TRP A 203 -11.05 5.26 -13.25
N GLY A 204 -10.62 5.44 -12.01
CA GLY A 204 -9.92 4.43 -11.24
C GLY A 204 -10.70 4.03 -10.00
N PHE A 205 -10.58 2.78 -9.65
CA PHE A 205 -11.05 2.19 -8.41
C PHE A 205 -9.84 1.66 -7.62
N GLN A 206 -9.70 2.09 -6.37
CA GLN A 206 -8.63 1.68 -5.47
C GLN A 206 -9.15 1.55 -4.05
N TYR A 207 -8.45 0.76 -3.21
CA TYR A 207 -8.74 0.67 -1.77
C TYR A 207 -7.99 1.73 -0.97
N SER A 208 -8.48 1.99 0.24
CA SER A 208 -7.79 2.84 1.22
C SER A 208 -6.80 2.02 2.04
N PRO A 209 -5.53 2.44 2.17
CA PRO A 209 -4.53 1.68 2.94
C PRO A 209 -4.79 1.68 4.45
N TYR A 210 -5.49 2.67 4.99
CA TYR A 210 -5.79 2.84 6.41
C TYR A 210 -7.30 2.98 6.62
N ALA A 211 -8.02 1.95 6.20
CA ALA A 211 -9.48 1.92 6.28
C ALA A 211 -9.97 1.86 7.73
N TYR A 212 -11.07 2.54 8.01
CA TYR A 212 -11.77 2.46 9.29
C TYR A 212 -13.07 1.65 9.21
N PHE A 213 -13.41 1.14 8.05
CA PHE A 213 -14.44 0.12 7.81
C PHE A 213 -14.00 -0.80 6.66
N ASN A 214 -14.58 -2.00 6.59
CA ASN A 214 -14.21 -3.00 5.59
C ASN A 214 -14.47 -2.50 4.17
N GLU A 215 -13.60 -2.90 3.24
CA GLU A 215 -13.72 -2.63 1.80
C GLU A 215 -13.80 -1.14 1.45
N HIS A 216 -13.26 -0.27 2.32
CA HIS A 216 -13.22 1.17 2.06
C HIS A 216 -12.45 1.45 0.78
N CYS A 217 -13.17 1.90 -0.24
CA CYS A 217 -12.63 2.17 -1.56
C CYS A 217 -12.75 3.64 -1.96
N ILE A 218 -12.01 4.01 -2.98
CA ILE A 218 -11.95 5.36 -3.53
C ILE A 218 -12.13 5.26 -5.04
N PHE A 219 -13.09 6.00 -5.58
CA PHE A 219 -13.21 6.24 -7.00
C PHE A 219 -12.56 7.57 -7.34
N LEU A 220 -11.71 7.57 -8.37
CA LEU A 220 -10.96 8.75 -8.79
C LEU A 220 -11.05 8.93 -10.30
N HIS A 221 -11.10 10.17 -10.73
CA HIS A 221 -11.02 10.52 -12.15
C HIS A 221 -9.57 10.45 -12.63
N SER A 222 -9.31 10.00 -13.88
CA SER A 222 -7.95 9.91 -14.43
C SER A 222 -7.22 11.25 -14.52
N GLN A 223 -7.97 12.35 -14.67
CA GLN A 223 -7.43 13.69 -14.71
C GLN A 223 -7.68 14.42 -13.39
N GLN A 224 -6.69 15.16 -12.91
CA GLN A 224 -6.88 16.13 -11.84
C GLN A 224 -7.67 17.33 -12.36
N LEU A 225 -8.98 17.22 -12.27
CA LEU A 225 -9.85 18.35 -12.60
C LEU A 225 -10.06 19.21 -11.33
N PRO A 226 -9.69 20.51 -11.35
CA PRO A 226 -10.07 21.40 -10.28
C PRO A 226 -11.60 21.50 -10.28
N ARG A 227 -12.26 20.91 -9.28
CA ARG A 227 -13.70 21.07 -9.09
C ARG A 227 -13.99 22.49 -8.62
N SER A 228 -14.03 23.44 -9.56
CA SER A 228 -14.31 24.85 -9.28
C SER A 228 -15.68 25.06 -8.65
N GLU A 229 -16.65 24.20 -8.94
CA GLU A 229 -18.01 24.28 -8.42
C GLU A 229 -18.10 23.87 -6.94
N GLU A 230 -17.45 22.81 -6.51
CA GLU A 230 -17.41 22.42 -5.08
C GLU A 230 -16.65 23.45 -4.22
N ARG A 231 -15.65 24.14 -4.78
CA ARG A 231 -14.99 25.26 -4.09
C ARG A 231 -15.92 26.47 -3.91
N ARG A 232 -16.85 26.69 -4.83
CA ARG A 232 -17.86 27.77 -4.72
C ARG A 232 -18.88 27.44 -3.63
N VAL A 233 -19.43 26.21 -3.63
CA VAL A 233 -20.38 25.76 -2.59
C VAL A 233 -19.74 25.83 -1.20
N GLY A 234 -18.49 25.37 -1.02
CA GLY A 234 -17.80 25.45 0.26
C GLY A 234 -17.45 26.87 0.72
N LYS A 235 -17.38 27.86 -0.19
CA LYS A 235 -17.21 29.27 0.15
C LYS A 235 -18.54 29.97 0.51
N GLU A 236 -19.62 29.59 -0.13
CA GLU A 236 -20.96 30.11 0.17
C GLU A 236 -21.48 29.62 1.53
N CYS A 237 -21.07 28.45 2.00
CA CYS A 237 -21.40 27.95 3.34
C CYS A 237 -20.56 28.58 4.47
N ARG A 238 -19.60 29.47 4.18
CA ARG A 238 -18.73 30.15 5.15
C ARG A 238 -18.91 31.66 5.23
N SER A 239 -19.94 32.19 4.58
CA SER A 239 -20.30 33.60 4.68
C SER A 239 -21.47 33.85 5.64
#